data_4945c2b2f1bd35b18ca1372e2326d2af
#
_entry.id   4945c2b2f1bd35b18ca1372e2326d2af
#
_cell.length_a   1.000
_cell.length_b   1.000
_cell.length_c   1.000
_cell.angle_alpha   90.00
_cell.angle_beta   90.00
_cell.angle_gamma   90.00
#
_symmetry.space_group_name_H-M   'P 1'
#
loop_
_entity.id
_entity.type
_entity.pdbx_description
1 polymer ?
#
loop_
_entity_poly.entity_id
_entity_poly.type
_entity_poly.pdbx_seq_one_letter_code
_entity_poly.pdbx_strand_id
1 'polypeptide(L)'
;QVLKPEDLSDVPDENGIAIVGLDGKRRLIRRSRDVIKKASFGAYFVLLAEENQDKVHYAMPVRSMLYDALEYTEQVEALKRRHRECGDRLEGDAFLSGITRDDRIMPVVTLTVYYGAKPWDGPRSLYDMLEMDRDSKEWEALKEVLPDYRLNLVELNNMRHLERFRSSLQPIFTVLQYNRRDKRKFYEYLENHRDELRQLDDDSVRAMLALLGEQKRLLRMLELPGGEGKERMDVYNAIDELIADGREEGKAEGKAEGKAEGRVEGKAIGLELGQKRVNELILLLARAGRTQDLIRAAGDREYQEKLFEEFGI
;
A
#
# COMPACT_ATOMS: atom_id res chain seq x y z
N GLN A 1 10.59 -11.03 24.10
CA GLN A 1 11.89 -10.78 23.50
C GLN A 1 11.61 -10.17 22.13
N VAL A 2 12.05 -8.96 21.88
CA VAL A 2 11.80 -8.26 20.60
C VAL A 2 12.89 -8.73 19.63
N LEU A 3 12.49 -9.18 18.45
CA LEU A 3 13.40 -9.44 17.33
C LEU A 3 14.23 -8.19 17.02
N LYS A 4 15.53 -8.38 16.86
CA LYS A 4 16.43 -7.32 16.42
C LYS A 4 16.71 -7.49 14.92
N PRO A 5 16.97 -6.39 14.18
CA PRO A 5 17.31 -6.47 12.73
C PRO A 5 18.50 -7.39 12.44
N GLU A 6 19.50 -7.38 13.32
CA GLU A 6 20.67 -8.27 13.26
C GLU A 6 20.36 -9.76 13.42
N ASP A 7 19.13 -10.08 13.86
CA ASP A 7 18.63 -11.44 13.99
C ASP A 7 18.01 -11.99 12.70
N LEU A 8 17.96 -11.17 11.64
CA LEU A 8 17.38 -11.51 10.34
C LEU A 8 18.46 -11.65 9.27
N SER A 9 18.42 -12.72 8.50
CA SER A 9 19.27 -12.94 7.32
C SER A 9 18.41 -13.20 6.08
N ASP A 10 18.94 -12.82 4.92
CA ASP A 10 18.20 -12.99 3.66
C ASP A 10 18.12 -14.47 3.24
N VAL A 11 17.02 -14.79 2.56
CA VAL A 11 16.79 -16.09 1.93
C VAL A 11 16.62 -15.85 0.43
N PRO A 12 17.29 -16.65 -0.44
CA PRO A 12 17.17 -16.50 -1.89
C PRO A 12 15.73 -16.62 -2.38
N ASP A 13 15.37 -15.75 -3.31
CA ASP A 13 13.95 -15.43 -3.70
C ASP A 13 13.36 -16.32 -4.80
N GLU A 14 14.13 -17.31 -5.33
CA GLU A 14 13.73 -18.08 -6.51
C GLU A 14 13.27 -19.49 -6.17
N ASN A 15 11.97 -19.66 -5.92
CA ASN A 15 11.37 -20.99 -5.90
C ASN A 15 10.02 -21.04 -6.64
N GLY A 16 9.97 -21.81 -7.73
CA GLY A 16 8.76 -22.11 -8.46
C GLY A 16 8.40 -23.60 -8.31
N ILE A 17 7.21 -23.91 -7.81
CA ILE A 17 6.69 -25.28 -7.76
C ILE A 17 5.74 -25.50 -8.94
N ALA A 18 5.95 -26.58 -9.69
CA ALA A 18 5.04 -27.02 -10.72
C ALA A 18 3.89 -27.82 -10.08
N ILE A 19 2.69 -27.28 -10.07
CA ILE A 19 1.49 -27.99 -9.65
C ILE A 19 0.79 -28.56 -10.89
N VAL A 20 0.39 -29.83 -10.84
CA VAL A 20 -0.50 -30.41 -11.83
C VAL A 20 -1.93 -30.13 -11.38
N GLY A 21 -2.64 -29.28 -12.12
CA GLY A 21 -4.05 -28.98 -11.85
C GLY A 21 -4.94 -30.21 -12.09
N LEU A 22 -6.18 -30.19 -11.60
CA LEU A 22 -7.20 -31.23 -11.85
C LEU A 22 -7.47 -31.44 -13.34
N ASP A 23 -7.11 -30.47 -14.17
CA ASP A 23 -7.16 -30.52 -15.64
C ASP A 23 -5.93 -31.19 -16.27
N GLY A 24 -5.04 -31.78 -15.47
CA GLY A 24 -3.80 -32.44 -15.92
C GLY A 24 -2.72 -31.48 -16.43
N LYS A 25 -2.94 -30.17 -16.42
CA LYS A 25 -1.96 -29.19 -16.91
C LYS A 25 -0.95 -28.83 -15.82
N ARG A 26 0.32 -28.88 -16.18
CA ARG A 26 1.39 -28.35 -15.31
C ARG A 26 1.32 -26.82 -15.30
N ARG A 27 1.05 -26.27 -14.14
CA ARG A 27 1.12 -24.82 -13.89
C ARG A 27 2.33 -24.54 -13.01
N LEU A 28 3.27 -23.76 -13.55
CA LEU A 28 4.38 -23.25 -12.75
C LEU A 28 3.86 -22.08 -11.93
N ILE A 29 3.72 -22.25 -10.63
CA ILE A 29 3.44 -21.15 -9.74
C ILE A 29 4.77 -20.46 -9.44
N ARG A 30 5.11 -19.49 -10.29
CA ARG A 30 6.14 -18.51 -9.96
C ARG A 30 5.44 -17.43 -9.14
N ARG A 31 5.87 -17.24 -7.92
CA ARG A 31 5.37 -16.13 -7.09
C ARG A 31 6.56 -15.34 -6.61
N SER A 32 6.59 -14.06 -6.93
CA SER A 32 7.43 -13.10 -6.25
C SER A 32 6.91 -13.03 -4.80
N ARG A 33 7.75 -13.34 -3.86
CA ARG A 33 7.53 -13.14 -2.44
C ARG A 33 8.07 -11.75 -2.15
N ASP A 34 7.29 -10.93 -1.43
CA ASP A 34 7.71 -9.56 -1.25
C ASP A 34 8.97 -9.43 -0.38
N VAL A 35 9.07 -10.20 0.70
CA VAL A 35 10.31 -10.33 1.50
C VAL A 35 10.26 -11.63 2.33
N ILE A 36 11.34 -12.44 2.30
CA ILE A 36 11.54 -13.55 3.23
C ILE A 36 12.82 -13.29 4.02
N LYS A 37 12.72 -13.33 5.34
CA LYS A 37 13.87 -13.22 6.23
C LYS A 37 13.92 -14.36 7.23
N LYS A 38 15.11 -14.94 7.43
CA LYS A 38 15.36 -15.96 8.43
C LYS A 38 15.74 -15.29 9.75
N ALA A 39 15.04 -15.61 10.83
CA ALA A 39 15.40 -15.12 12.15
C ALA A 39 16.49 -15.96 12.80
N SER A 40 17.36 -15.32 13.58
CA SER A 40 18.46 -15.98 14.31
C SER A 40 18.02 -17.03 15.32
N PHE A 41 16.76 -16.97 15.79
CA PHE A 41 16.20 -17.99 16.68
C PHE A 41 15.57 -19.19 15.94
N GLY A 42 15.78 -19.31 14.64
CA GLY A 42 15.38 -20.49 13.86
C GLY A 42 13.94 -20.46 13.35
N ALA A 43 13.39 -19.29 13.02
CA ALA A 43 12.10 -19.16 12.34
C ALA A 43 12.27 -18.42 11.00
N TYR A 44 11.45 -18.78 10.00
CA TYR A 44 11.30 -18.00 8.78
C TYR A 44 10.16 -17.01 8.92
N PHE A 45 10.41 -15.75 8.58
CA PHE A 45 9.40 -14.72 8.45
C PHE A 45 9.12 -14.46 6.99
N VAL A 46 7.86 -14.60 6.60
CA VAL A 46 7.36 -14.26 5.29
C VAL A 46 6.50 -13.01 5.43
N LEU A 47 6.87 -11.94 4.74
CA LEU A 47 6.05 -10.73 4.64
C LEU A 47 5.27 -10.81 3.33
N LEU A 48 3.96 -10.92 3.43
CA LEU A 48 3.07 -10.79 2.30
C LEU A 48 2.48 -9.38 2.31
N ALA A 49 2.91 -8.56 1.38
CA ALA A 49 2.24 -7.31 1.07
C ALA A 49 1.33 -7.52 -0.13
N GLU A 50 0.11 -7.04 -0.06
CA GLU A 50 -0.82 -7.21 -1.16
C GLU A 50 -0.55 -6.14 -2.22
N GLU A 51 -0.19 -6.57 -3.44
CA GLU A 51 0.11 -5.68 -4.58
C GLU A 51 -1.07 -4.79 -4.99
N ASN A 52 -2.32 -5.18 -4.68
CA ASN A 52 -3.53 -4.43 -5.00
C ASN A 52 -4.02 -3.66 -3.77
N GLN A 53 -3.43 -2.54 -3.56
CA GLN A 53 -3.48 -1.69 -2.36
C GLN A 53 -4.86 -1.17 -1.95
N ASP A 54 -5.87 -1.27 -2.80
CA ASP A 54 -7.19 -0.70 -2.56
C ASP A 54 -8.28 -1.72 -2.25
N LYS A 55 -7.97 -3.03 -2.36
CA LYS A 55 -8.98 -4.09 -2.25
C LYS A 55 -8.56 -5.20 -1.30
N VAL A 56 -9.49 -5.64 -0.47
CA VAL A 56 -9.33 -6.81 0.38
C VAL A 56 -9.32 -8.08 -0.49
N HIS A 57 -8.34 -8.94 -0.27
CA HIS A 57 -8.29 -10.24 -0.95
C HIS A 57 -9.04 -11.29 -0.10
N TYR A 58 -10.28 -11.57 -0.47
CA TYR A 58 -11.17 -12.45 0.31
C TYR A 58 -10.69 -13.91 0.44
N ALA A 59 -9.77 -14.39 -0.40
CA ALA A 59 -9.14 -15.70 -0.27
C ALA A 59 -7.77 -15.65 0.44
N MET A 60 -7.48 -14.62 1.22
CA MET A 60 -6.17 -14.43 1.85
C MET A 60 -5.75 -15.56 2.79
N PRO A 61 -6.64 -16.15 3.63
CA PRO A 61 -6.27 -17.31 4.45
C PRO A 61 -5.74 -18.49 3.63
N VAL A 62 -6.40 -18.82 2.54
CA VAL A 62 -5.96 -19.91 1.64
C VAL A 62 -4.64 -19.54 0.93
N ARG A 63 -4.49 -18.28 0.55
CA ARG A 63 -3.26 -17.77 -0.08
C ARG A 63 -2.06 -17.87 0.89
N SER A 64 -2.22 -17.42 2.12
CA SER A 64 -1.18 -17.49 3.14
C SER A 64 -0.83 -18.95 3.50
N MET A 65 -1.84 -19.81 3.65
CA MET A 65 -1.65 -21.24 3.86
C MET A 65 -0.82 -21.88 2.73
N LEU A 66 -1.10 -21.51 1.49
CA LEU A 66 -0.33 -22.01 0.35
C LEU A 66 1.12 -21.55 0.39
N TYR A 67 1.39 -20.31 0.75
CA TYR A 67 2.77 -19.81 0.88
C TYR A 67 3.56 -20.52 1.97
N ASP A 68 2.95 -20.73 3.13
CA ASP A 68 3.59 -21.46 4.22
C ASP A 68 3.85 -22.93 3.82
N ALA A 69 2.90 -23.58 3.15
CA ALA A 69 3.08 -24.92 2.65
C ALA A 69 4.22 -25.03 1.62
N LEU A 70 4.38 -24.03 0.74
CA LEU A 70 5.47 -23.97 -0.23
C LEU A 70 6.82 -23.83 0.49
N GLU A 71 6.91 -22.98 1.52
CA GLU A 71 8.13 -22.79 2.28
C GLU A 71 8.52 -24.06 3.05
N TYR A 72 7.56 -24.72 3.70
CA TYR A 72 7.83 -26.02 4.34
C TYR A 72 8.26 -27.07 3.35
N THR A 73 7.68 -27.09 2.17
CA THR A 73 8.08 -28.04 1.10
C THR A 73 9.53 -27.79 0.67
N GLU A 74 9.93 -26.53 0.50
CA GLU A 74 11.30 -26.19 0.15
C GLU A 74 12.31 -26.62 1.21
N GLN A 75 11.98 -26.44 2.48
CA GLN A 75 12.82 -26.91 3.58
C GLN A 75 13.00 -28.42 3.57
N VAL A 76 11.93 -29.17 3.28
CA VAL A 76 11.99 -30.64 3.12
C VAL A 76 12.89 -31.02 1.94
N GLU A 77 12.75 -30.36 0.80
CA GLU A 77 13.62 -30.63 -0.35
C GLU A 77 15.08 -30.25 -0.09
N ALA A 78 15.35 -29.20 0.68
CA ALA A 78 16.69 -28.84 1.11
C ALA A 78 17.31 -29.91 2.01
N LEU A 79 16.55 -30.49 2.94
CA LEU A 79 16.98 -31.63 3.75
C LEU A 79 17.33 -32.84 2.89
N LYS A 80 16.49 -33.17 1.93
CA LYS A 80 16.76 -34.28 0.96
C LYS A 80 18.01 -34.03 0.13
N ARG A 81 18.24 -32.79 -0.32
CA ARG A 81 19.49 -32.43 -1.03
C ARG A 81 20.69 -32.62 -0.13
N ARG A 82 20.66 -32.13 1.11
CA ARG A 82 21.73 -32.26 2.08
C ARG A 82 22.12 -33.73 2.32
N HIS A 83 21.16 -34.62 2.54
CA HIS A 83 21.44 -36.05 2.73
C HIS A 83 22.11 -36.67 1.50
N ARG A 84 21.68 -36.31 0.29
CA ARG A 84 22.32 -36.78 -0.96
C ARG A 84 23.75 -36.28 -1.11
N GLU A 85 24.00 -35.01 -0.80
CA GLU A 85 25.30 -34.39 -0.90
C GLU A 85 26.30 -34.92 0.16
N CYS A 86 25.80 -35.20 1.36
CA CYS A 86 26.59 -35.85 2.42
C CYS A 86 26.86 -37.34 2.17
N GLY A 87 26.17 -37.94 1.19
CA GLY A 87 26.28 -39.35 0.92
C GLY A 87 25.67 -40.25 1.99
N ASP A 88 24.68 -39.76 2.73
CA ASP A 88 23.97 -40.47 3.79
C ASP A 88 23.24 -41.69 3.21
N ARG A 89 23.48 -42.87 3.77
CA ARG A 89 22.76 -44.09 3.41
C ARG A 89 21.46 -44.15 4.21
N LEU A 90 20.41 -43.62 3.61
CA LEU A 90 19.06 -43.72 4.15
C LEU A 90 18.50 -45.13 3.89
N GLU A 91 17.88 -45.73 4.89
CA GLU A 91 17.24 -47.06 4.78
C GLU A 91 15.77 -47.04 5.21
N GLY A 92 15.00 -48.01 4.75
CA GLY A 92 13.58 -48.15 5.11
C GLY A 92 12.74 -46.89 4.87
N ASP A 93 12.03 -46.40 5.87
CA ASP A 93 11.13 -45.28 5.76
C ASP A 93 11.87 -43.95 5.46
N ALA A 94 13.10 -43.81 5.95
CA ALA A 94 13.94 -42.66 5.65
C ALA A 94 14.35 -42.61 4.16
N PHE A 95 14.60 -43.78 3.55
CA PHE A 95 14.88 -43.87 2.11
C PHE A 95 13.65 -43.44 1.28
N LEU A 96 12.46 -43.87 1.67
CA LEU A 96 11.21 -43.56 0.96
C LEU A 96 10.87 -42.08 1.06
N SER A 97 11.04 -41.49 2.25
CA SER A 97 10.71 -40.07 2.49
C SER A 97 11.83 -39.11 2.07
N GLY A 98 13.08 -39.59 2.01
CA GLY A 98 14.29 -38.80 1.75
C GLY A 98 14.74 -37.94 2.93
N ILE A 99 14.12 -38.10 4.09
CA ILE A 99 14.44 -37.43 5.35
C ILE A 99 14.43 -38.44 6.50
N THR A 100 15.13 -38.12 7.59
CA THR A 100 15.17 -38.97 8.78
C THR A 100 14.19 -38.53 9.85
N ARG A 101 13.96 -39.38 10.85
CA ARG A 101 13.12 -39.05 12.01
C ARG A 101 13.64 -37.86 12.82
N ASP A 102 14.97 -37.62 12.76
CA ASP A 102 15.62 -36.58 13.56
C ASP A 102 15.72 -35.24 12.82
N ASP A 103 15.41 -35.21 11.54
CA ASP A 103 15.36 -33.97 10.79
C ASP A 103 14.24 -33.05 11.30
N ARG A 104 14.53 -31.77 11.29
CA ARG A 104 13.58 -30.73 11.71
C ARG A 104 13.58 -29.62 10.69
N ILE A 105 12.40 -29.06 10.50
CA ILE A 105 12.18 -27.84 9.71
C ILE A 105 11.92 -26.65 10.63
N MET A 106 12.20 -25.47 10.13
CA MET A 106 11.98 -24.23 10.86
C MET A 106 10.54 -23.76 10.74
N PRO A 107 9.94 -23.21 11.81
CA PRO A 107 8.61 -22.63 11.72
C PRO A 107 8.58 -21.45 10.74
N VAL A 108 7.50 -21.36 9.97
CA VAL A 108 7.20 -20.26 9.06
C VAL A 108 6.14 -19.36 9.71
N VAL A 109 6.40 -18.05 9.75
CA VAL A 109 5.45 -17.06 10.25
C VAL A 109 5.17 -16.07 9.15
N THR A 110 4.00 -16.15 8.54
CA THR A 110 3.56 -15.22 7.51
C THR A 110 2.81 -14.04 8.12
N LEU A 111 3.27 -12.82 7.85
CA LEU A 111 2.59 -11.58 8.19
C LEU A 111 1.89 -11.03 6.95
N THR A 112 0.58 -10.84 7.03
CA THR A 112 -0.20 -10.16 5.99
C THR A 112 -0.32 -8.69 6.35
N VAL A 113 0.34 -7.83 5.59
CA VAL A 113 0.29 -6.37 5.80
C VAL A 113 -0.77 -5.77 4.89
N TYR A 114 -1.83 -5.27 5.50
CA TYR A 114 -2.91 -4.58 4.81
C TYR A 114 -2.82 -3.07 5.06
N TYR A 115 -2.81 -2.31 3.98
CA TYR A 115 -2.70 -0.86 4.01
C TYR A 115 -3.76 -0.15 3.13
N GLY A 116 -4.85 -0.86 2.80
CA GLY A 116 -5.99 -0.30 2.08
C GLY A 116 -6.66 0.85 2.83
N ALA A 117 -7.36 1.74 2.12
CA ALA A 117 -8.00 2.92 2.71
C ALA A 117 -9.17 2.58 3.64
N LYS A 118 -9.83 1.43 3.42
CA LYS A 118 -10.92 0.93 4.25
C LYS A 118 -10.41 -0.07 5.28
N PRO A 119 -11.10 -0.26 6.41
CA PRO A 119 -10.81 -1.36 7.31
C PRO A 119 -10.89 -2.72 6.60
N TRP A 120 -10.14 -3.69 7.09
CA TRP A 120 -10.22 -5.06 6.58
C TRP A 120 -11.61 -5.65 6.88
N ASP A 121 -12.32 -6.06 5.84
CA ASP A 121 -13.65 -6.69 5.93
C ASP A 121 -13.66 -8.15 5.42
N GLY A 122 -12.49 -8.70 5.08
CA GLY A 122 -12.33 -10.07 4.60
C GLY A 122 -12.19 -11.11 5.71
N PRO A 123 -12.17 -12.40 5.32
CA PRO A 123 -11.89 -13.50 6.24
C PRO A 123 -10.56 -13.31 6.96
N ARG A 124 -10.51 -13.64 8.26
CA ARG A 124 -9.30 -13.61 9.08
C ARG A 124 -8.75 -15.00 9.35
N SER A 125 -9.51 -16.04 8.98
CA SER A 125 -9.11 -17.43 9.13
C SER A 125 -9.74 -18.30 8.04
N LEU A 126 -9.22 -19.52 7.89
CA LEU A 126 -9.81 -20.52 7.00
C LEU A 126 -11.26 -20.82 7.39
N TYR A 127 -11.52 -20.88 8.70
CA TYR A 127 -12.88 -21.12 9.19
C TYR A 127 -13.87 -20.07 8.68
N ASP A 128 -13.46 -18.80 8.57
CA ASP A 128 -14.33 -17.73 8.06
C ASP A 128 -14.77 -17.93 6.59
N MET A 129 -14.07 -18.80 5.88
CA MET A 129 -14.34 -19.10 4.47
C MET A 129 -15.16 -20.37 4.26
N LEU A 130 -15.36 -21.18 5.30
CA LEU A 130 -16.05 -22.45 5.16
C LEU A 130 -17.57 -22.25 5.15
N GLU A 131 -18.23 -22.99 4.25
CA GLU A 131 -19.70 -23.03 4.14
C GLU A 131 -20.26 -24.02 5.18
N MET A 132 -20.40 -23.53 6.41
CA MET A 132 -20.90 -24.31 7.55
C MET A 132 -21.79 -23.47 8.43
N ASP A 133 -22.84 -24.08 8.97
CA ASP A 133 -23.61 -23.48 10.04
C ASP A 133 -22.78 -23.51 11.33
N ARG A 134 -22.41 -22.33 11.81
CA ARG A 134 -21.53 -22.12 12.96
C ARG A 134 -22.15 -22.56 14.29
N ASP A 135 -23.48 -22.65 14.35
CA ASP A 135 -24.22 -23.04 15.54
C ASP A 135 -24.60 -24.54 15.54
N SER A 136 -24.18 -25.27 14.48
CA SER A 136 -24.46 -26.70 14.36
C SER A 136 -23.54 -27.58 15.21
N LYS A 137 -24.05 -28.75 15.61
CA LYS A 137 -23.25 -29.76 16.31
C LYS A 137 -22.17 -30.36 15.40
N GLU A 138 -22.45 -30.42 14.10
CA GLU A 138 -21.54 -30.88 13.08
C GLU A 138 -20.33 -29.96 12.97
N TRP A 139 -20.52 -28.65 13.12
CA TRP A 139 -19.43 -27.68 13.17
C TRP A 139 -18.52 -27.91 14.38
N GLU A 140 -19.09 -28.10 15.57
CA GLU A 140 -18.29 -28.36 16.80
C GLU A 140 -17.46 -29.65 16.64
N ALA A 141 -18.01 -30.72 16.06
CA ALA A 141 -17.29 -31.96 15.79
C ALA A 141 -16.17 -31.77 14.75
N LEU A 142 -16.41 -30.97 13.70
CA LEU A 142 -15.42 -30.70 12.66
C LEU A 142 -14.24 -29.89 13.17
N LYS A 143 -14.45 -28.94 14.09
CA LYS A 143 -13.36 -28.13 14.67
C LYS A 143 -12.31 -28.96 15.43
N GLU A 144 -12.68 -30.14 15.92
CA GLU A 144 -11.72 -31.02 16.61
C GLU A 144 -10.71 -31.67 15.63
N VAL A 145 -11.07 -31.82 14.36
CA VAL A 145 -10.27 -32.53 13.36
C VAL A 145 -9.76 -31.62 12.23
N LEU A 146 -10.40 -30.48 12.03
CA LEU A 146 -10.03 -29.52 11.00
C LEU A 146 -9.21 -28.39 11.62
N PRO A 147 -7.93 -28.25 11.25
CA PRO A 147 -7.13 -27.14 11.74
C PRO A 147 -7.60 -25.80 11.14
N ASP A 148 -7.73 -24.78 11.98
CA ASP A 148 -7.95 -23.42 11.53
C ASP A 148 -6.63 -22.79 11.09
N TYR A 149 -6.66 -22.08 9.98
CA TYR A 149 -5.52 -21.32 9.47
C TYR A 149 -5.81 -19.82 9.62
N ARG A 150 -5.20 -19.19 10.61
CA ARG A 150 -5.43 -17.79 10.95
C ARG A 150 -4.40 -16.88 10.31
N LEU A 151 -4.86 -15.73 9.83
CA LEU A 151 -3.98 -14.67 9.34
C LEU A 151 -3.30 -13.94 10.50
N ASN A 152 -2.00 -13.73 10.40
CA ASN A 152 -1.32 -12.71 11.19
C ASN A 152 -1.47 -11.37 10.46
N LEU A 153 -2.67 -10.79 10.54
CA LEU A 153 -3.05 -9.59 9.81
C LEU A 153 -2.57 -8.34 10.54
N VAL A 154 -1.82 -7.50 9.83
CA VAL A 154 -1.35 -6.19 10.27
C VAL A 154 -2.07 -5.12 9.46
N GLU A 155 -3.03 -4.44 10.06
CA GLU A 155 -3.76 -3.33 9.44
C GLU A 155 -3.05 -2.00 9.74
N LEU A 156 -2.21 -1.52 8.81
CA LEU A 156 -1.40 -0.31 9.00
C LEU A 156 -2.24 0.94 9.30
N ASN A 157 -3.38 1.08 8.64
CA ASN A 157 -4.26 2.23 8.86
C ASN A 157 -4.86 2.29 10.27
N ASN A 158 -4.97 1.16 10.96
CA ASN A 158 -5.47 1.06 12.32
C ASN A 158 -4.35 0.98 13.36
N MET A 159 -3.09 0.84 12.88
CA MET A 159 -1.96 0.70 13.77
C MET A 159 -1.67 2.04 14.47
N ARG A 160 -1.66 1.98 15.81
CA ARG A 160 -1.21 3.07 16.68
C ARG A 160 0.18 2.72 17.19
N HIS A 161 0.95 3.73 17.53
CA HIS A 161 2.27 3.54 18.16
C HIS A 161 3.32 2.90 17.23
N LEU A 162 3.41 3.39 15.98
CA LEU A 162 4.48 2.99 15.05
C LEU A 162 5.87 3.31 15.61
N GLU A 163 5.98 4.31 16.49
CA GLU A 163 7.19 4.70 17.22
C GLU A 163 7.77 3.60 18.14
N ARG A 164 7.00 2.54 18.40
CA ARG A 164 7.49 1.37 19.16
C ARG A 164 8.36 0.43 18.36
N PHE A 165 8.27 0.48 17.03
CA PHE A 165 9.20 -0.24 16.17
C PHE A 165 10.56 0.45 16.23
N ARG A 166 11.62 -0.33 16.51
CA ARG A 166 13.00 0.16 16.62
C ARG A 166 13.88 -0.27 15.44
N SER A 167 13.25 -0.71 14.36
CA SER A 167 13.91 -1.18 13.14
C SER A 167 13.52 -0.32 11.95
N SER A 168 14.09 -0.60 10.79
CA SER A 168 13.70 -0.01 9.49
C SER A 168 12.20 -0.16 9.17
N LEU A 169 11.47 -1.04 9.86
CA LEU A 169 10.01 -1.16 9.70
C LEU A 169 9.26 0.09 10.15
N GLN A 170 9.77 0.83 11.14
CA GLN A 170 9.11 2.05 11.60
C GLN A 170 8.96 3.10 10.49
N PRO A 171 10.02 3.57 9.84
CA PRO A 171 9.90 4.54 8.75
C PRO A 171 9.10 3.98 7.57
N ILE A 172 9.26 2.70 7.22
CA ILE A 172 8.50 2.05 6.14
C ILE A 172 7.00 2.11 6.44
N PHE A 173 6.57 1.66 7.61
CA PHE A 173 5.16 1.67 7.98
C PHE A 173 4.59 3.08 8.12
N THR A 174 5.39 4.03 8.60
CA THR A 174 4.97 5.43 8.69
C THR A 174 4.75 6.04 7.30
N VAL A 175 5.68 5.80 6.38
CA VAL A 175 5.57 6.21 4.98
C VAL A 175 4.32 5.63 4.32
N LEU A 176 4.07 4.33 4.49
CA LEU A 176 2.88 3.66 3.94
C LEU A 176 1.57 4.21 4.52
N GLN A 177 1.53 4.45 5.83
CA GLN A 177 0.36 4.99 6.50
C GLN A 177 0.02 6.40 6.00
N TYR A 178 1.02 7.27 5.84
CA TYR A 178 0.81 8.61 5.30
C TYR A 178 0.45 8.59 3.81
N ASN A 179 1.12 7.79 3.00
CA ASN A 179 0.83 7.69 1.57
C ASN A 179 -0.66 7.40 1.27
N ARG A 180 -1.32 6.66 2.18
CA ARG A 180 -2.73 6.29 2.04
C ARG A 180 -3.72 7.27 2.65
N ARG A 181 -3.35 7.93 3.74
CA ARG A 181 -4.25 8.79 4.50
C ARG A 181 -4.20 10.25 4.06
N ASP A 182 -3.00 10.72 3.76
CA ASP A 182 -2.75 12.13 3.55
C ASP A 182 -1.46 12.30 2.74
N LYS A 183 -1.60 12.47 1.44
CA LYS A 183 -0.46 12.66 0.53
C LYS A 183 0.42 13.83 0.93
N ARG A 184 -0.17 14.91 1.44
CA ARG A 184 0.60 16.08 1.88
C ARG A 184 1.51 15.73 3.04
N LYS A 185 0.98 15.02 4.06
CA LYS A 185 1.79 14.52 5.18
C LYS A 185 2.80 13.47 4.77
N PHE A 186 2.49 12.66 3.76
CA PHE A 186 3.42 11.71 3.17
C PHE A 186 4.67 12.43 2.64
N TYR A 187 4.51 13.43 1.80
CA TYR A 187 5.63 14.18 1.23
C TYR A 187 6.37 15.03 2.29
N GLU A 188 5.64 15.62 3.21
CA GLU A 188 6.21 16.34 4.36
C GLU A 188 7.07 15.42 5.24
N TYR A 189 6.62 14.19 5.46
CA TYR A 189 7.38 13.19 6.19
C TYR A 189 8.66 12.80 5.44
N LEU A 190 8.57 12.49 4.15
CA LEU A 190 9.73 12.16 3.33
C LEU A 190 10.79 13.28 3.34
N GLU A 191 10.35 14.52 3.25
CA GLU A 191 11.25 15.69 3.25
C GLU A 191 11.93 15.90 4.61
N ASN A 192 11.16 15.83 5.70
CA ASN A 192 11.65 16.03 7.05
C ASN A 192 12.57 14.91 7.55
N HIS A 193 12.38 13.67 7.05
CA HIS A 193 13.15 12.48 7.44
C HIS A 193 14.08 11.98 6.33
N ARG A 194 14.41 12.83 5.37
CA ARG A 194 15.24 12.50 4.21
C ARG A 194 16.55 11.81 4.59
N ASP A 195 17.25 12.36 5.58
CA ASP A 195 18.55 11.85 6.00
C ASP A 195 18.43 10.49 6.72
N GLU A 196 17.36 10.26 7.47
CA GLU A 196 17.06 8.97 8.11
C GLU A 196 16.69 7.91 7.06
N LEU A 197 15.84 8.26 6.10
CA LEU A 197 15.43 7.36 5.02
C LEU A 197 16.61 6.97 4.11
N ARG A 198 17.57 7.86 3.93
CA ARG A 198 18.80 7.58 3.19
C ARG A 198 19.76 6.63 3.93
N GLN A 199 19.59 6.47 5.24
CA GLN A 199 20.38 5.54 6.05
C GLN A 199 19.77 4.13 6.09
N LEU A 200 18.60 3.93 5.52
CA LEU A 200 18.00 2.60 5.39
C LEU A 200 18.91 1.71 4.51
N ASP A 201 18.93 0.44 4.85
CA ASP A 201 19.56 -0.57 4.00
C ASP A 201 18.78 -0.75 2.68
N ASP A 202 19.44 -1.28 1.67
CA ASP A 202 18.90 -1.44 0.33
C ASP A 202 17.62 -2.28 0.31
N ASP A 203 17.57 -3.35 1.12
CA ASP A 203 16.40 -4.22 1.19
C ASP A 203 15.21 -3.50 1.81
N SER A 204 15.44 -2.68 2.83
CA SER A 204 14.40 -1.84 3.45
C SER A 204 13.83 -0.83 2.45
N VAL A 205 14.66 -0.22 1.60
CA VAL A 205 14.21 0.72 0.57
C VAL A 205 13.48 -0.01 -0.55
N ARG A 206 14.00 -1.16 -1.00
CA ARG A 206 13.32 -2.01 -1.99
C ARG A 206 11.93 -2.45 -1.50
N ALA A 207 11.84 -2.90 -0.25
CA ALA A 207 10.57 -3.25 0.38
C ALA A 207 9.63 -2.04 0.45
N MET A 208 10.12 -0.87 0.84
CA MET A 208 9.33 0.37 0.85
C MET A 208 8.80 0.73 -0.53
N LEU A 209 9.63 0.69 -1.57
CA LEU A 209 9.23 0.99 -2.95
C LEU A 209 8.22 -0.03 -3.48
N ALA A 210 8.42 -1.31 -3.20
CA ALA A 210 7.46 -2.37 -3.56
C ALA A 210 6.10 -2.13 -2.92
N LEU A 211 6.07 -1.83 -1.62
CA LEU A 211 4.86 -1.55 -0.86
C LEU A 211 4.16 -0.25 -1.27
N LEU A 212 4.91 0.74 -1.76
CA LEU A 212 4.38 1.98 -2.33
C LEU A 212 3.83 1.79 -3.75
N GLY A 213 4.10 0.66 -4.40
CA GLY A 213 3.76 0.41 -5.81
C GLY A 213 4.70 1.11 -6.81
N GLU A 214 5.90 1.50 -6.37
CA GLU A 214 6.89 2.21 -7.18
C GLU A 214 7.73 1.26 -8.06
N GLN A 215 7.06 0.38 -8.80
CA GLN A 215 7.69 -0.69 -9.59
C GLN A 215 8.76 -0.19 -10.56
N LYS A 216 8.59 0.97 -11.18
CA LYS A 216 9.58 1.53 -12.11
C LYS A 216 10.91 1.87 -11.43
N ARG A 217 10.85 2.39 -10.20
CA ARG A 217 12.04 2.69 -9.40
C ARG A 217 12.69 1.42 -8.89
N LEU A 218 11.87 0.47 -8.42
CA LEU A 218 12.31 -0.84 -7.97
C LEU A 218 13.05 -1.59 -9.09
N LEU A 219 12.50 -1.65 -10.30
CA LEU A 219 13.14 -2.30 -11.46
C LEU A 219 14.48 -1.64 -11.81
N ARG A 220 14.59 -0.31 -11.78
CA ARG A 220 15.86 0.38 -12.00
C ARG A 220 16.93 -0.01 -10.98
N MET A 221 16.54 -0.16 -9.71
CA MET A 221 17.46 -0.62 -8.66
C MET A 221 17.91 -2.08 -8.84
N LEU A 222 17.05 -2.93 -9.43
CA LEU A 222 17.35 -4.35 -9.67
C LEU A 222 18.17 -4.60 -10.95
N GLU A 223 18.06 -3.71 -11.95
CA GLU A 223 18.75 -3.87 -13.25
C GLU A 223 20.21 -3.38 -13.24
N LEU A 224 20.64 -2.68 -12.21
CA LEU A 224 21.98 -2.15 -12.14
C LEU A 224 22.95 -3.22 -11.58
N PRO A 225 24.08 -3.50 -12.26
CA PRO A 225 25.05 -4.47 -11.77
C PRO A 225 25.67 -3.98 -10.45
N GLY A 226 25.48 -4.77 -9.40
CA GLY A 226 25.85 -4.45 -8.03
C GLY A 226 27.33 -4.17 -7.80
N GLY A 227 27.59 -3.17 -6.97
CA GLY A 227 28.86 -2.84 -6.35
C GLY A 227 28.58 -1.91 -5.18
N GLU A 228 29.13 -2.19 -4.00
CA GLU A 228 28.83 -1.54 -2.70
C GLU A 228 28.69 0.02 -2.71
N GLY A 229 29.33 0.70 -3.66
CA GLY A 229 29.21 2.16 -3.79
C GLY A 229 28.08 2.65 -4.70
N LYS A 230 27.61 1.82 -5.64
CA LYS A 230 26.51 2.17 -6.57
C LYS A 230 25.13 1.92 -5.96
N GLU A 231 24.97 0.85 -5.23
CA GLU A 231 23.71 0.49 -4.56
C GLU A 231 23.24 1.61 -3.63
N ARG A 232 24.15 2.16 -2.82
CA ARG A 232 23.84 3.33 -1.97
C ARG A 232 23.43 4.57 -2.75
N MET A 233 24.02 4.82 -3.92
CA MET A 233 23.66 5.97 -4.76
C MET A 233 22.24 5.81 -5.33
N ASP A 234 21.83 4.58 -5.66
CA ASP A 234 20.51 4.30 -6.21
C ASP A 234 19.41 4.43 -5.16
N VAL A 235 19.67 4.06 -3.91
CA VAL A 235 18.78 4.33 -2.76
C VAL A 235 18.56 5.82 -2.56
N TYR A 236 19.64 6.61 -2.56
CA TYR A 236 19.54 8.08 -2.44
C TYR A 236 18.72 8.68 -3.57
N ASN A 237 18.96 8.23 -4.81
CA ASN A 237 18.24 8.72 -5.97
C ASN A 237 16.75 8.39 -5.91
N ALA A 238 16.38 7.18 -5.48
CA ALA A 238 14.99 6.76 -5.38
C ALA A 238 14.20 7.60 -4.35
N ILE A 239 14.81 7.88 -3.20
CA ILE A 239 14.18 8.72 -2.16
C ILE A 239 14.07 10.17 -2.64
N ASP A 240 15.12 10.70 -3.26
CA ASP A 240 15.13 12.07 -3.77
C ASP A 240 14.12 12.27 -4.91
N GLU A 241 13.95 11.29 -5.79
CA GLU A 241 12.91 11.30 -6.81
C GLU A 241 11.50 11.29 -6.22
N LEU A 242 11.25 10.50 -5.15
CA LEU A 242 9.96 10.51 -4.45
C LEU A 242 9.65 11.89 -3.86
N ILE A 243 10.64 12.53 -3.25
CA ILE A 243 10.51 13.89 -2.68
C ILE A 243 10.27 14.91 -3.80
N ALA A 244 10.97 14.80 -4.94
CA ALA A 244 10.82 15.70 -6.08
C ALA A 244 9.41 15.61 -6.68
N ASP A 245 8.89 14.39 -6.88
CA ASP A 245 7.52 14.17 -7.36
C ASP A 245 6.49 14.81 -6.42
N GLY A 246 6.71 14.67 -5.11
CA GLY A 246 5.83 15.30 -4.14
C GLY A 246 5.80 16.83 -4.20
N ARG A 247 6.94 17.43 -4.47
CA ARG A 247 7.01 18.88 -4.67
C ARG A 247 6.28 19.33 -5.95
N GLU A 248 6.36 18.53 -7.01
CA GLU A 248 5.64 18.82 -8.26
C GLU A 248 4.14 18.64 -8.10
N GLU A 249 3.70 17.54 -7.48
CA GLU A 249 2.28 17.32 -7.17
C GLU A 249 1.73 18.45 -6.29
N GLY A 250 2.42 18.78 -5.19
CA GLY A 250 1.99 19.85 -4.28
C GLY A 250 1.90 21.21 -4.96
N LYS A 251 2.82 21.53 -5.88
CA LYS A 251 2.73 22.77 -6.70
C LYS A 251 1.54 22.73 -7.65
N ALA A 252 1.26 21.59 -8.27
CA ALA A 252 0.13 21.43 -9.18
C ALA A 252 -1.21 21.54 -8.44
N GLU A 253 -1.33 20.87 -7.29
CA GLU A 253 -2.53 20.95 -6.43
C GLU A 253 -2.75 22.37 -5.92
N GLY A 254 -1.74 23.01 -5.33
CA GLY A 254 -1.85 24.38 -4.83
C GLY A 254 -2.21 25.39 -5.92
N LYS A 255 -1.69 25.18 -7.16
CA LYS A 255 -2.08 26.02 -8.31
C LYS A 255 -3.53 25.78 -8.74
N ALA A 256 -4.01 24.52 -8.67
CA ALA A 256 -5.38 24.17 -9.02
C ALA A 256 -6.36 24.71 -7.98
N GLU A 257 -6.05 24.55 -6.68
CA GLU A 257 -6.84 25.05 -5.57
C GLU A 257 -6.92 26.58 -5.61
N GLY A 258 -5.79 27.29 -5.69
CA GLY A 258 -5.76 28.74 -5.76
C GLY A 258 -6.52 29.29 -6.99
N LYS A 259 -6.50 28.58 -8.13
CA LYS A 259 -7.31 28.95 -9.29
C LYS A 259 -8.80 28.71 -9.05
N ALA A 260 -9.17 27.64 -8.36
CA ALA A 260 -10.56 27.36 -8.02
C ALA A 260 -11.13 28.37 -7.02
N GLU A 261 -10.39 28.64 -5.95
CA GLU A 261 -10.74 29.64 -4.94
C GLU A 261 -10.85 31.04 -5.54
N GLY A 262 -9.86 31.48 -6.29
CA GLY A 262 -9.87 32.77 -6.96
C GLY A 262 -11.04 32.93 -7.95
N ARG A 263 -11.46 31.82 -8.59
CA ARG A 263 -12.65 31.83 -9.46
C ARG A 263 -13.96 31.97 -8.67
N VAL A 264 -14.05 31.31 -7.52
CA VAL A 264 -15.23 31.42 -6.64
C VAL A 264 -15.32 32.81 -6.04
N GLU A 265 -14.21 33.31 -5.52
CA GLU A 265 -14.12 34.64 -4.92
C GLU A 265 -14.39 35.74 -5.97
N GLY A 266 -13.75 35.66 -7.14
CA GLY A 266 -13.99 36.61 -8.23
C GLY A 266 -15.43 36.62 -8.71
N LYS A 267 -16.09 35.44 -8.74
CA LYS A 267 -17.52 35.36 -9.07
C LYS A 267 -18.40 35.99 -8.00
N ALA A 268 -18.09 35.79 -6.72
CA ALA A 268 -18.82 36.39 -5.61
C ALA A 268 -18.71 37.91 -5.60
N ILE A 269 -17.48 38.43 -5.76
CA ILE A 269 -17.21 39.87 -5.87
C ILE A 269 -17.91 40.47 -7.09
N GLY A 270 -17.84 39.80 -8.26
CA GLY A 270 -18.51 40.25 -9.46
C GLY A 270 -20.02 40.33 -9.32
N LEU A 271 -20.63 39.36 -8.62
CA LEU A 271 -22.08 39.36 -8.34
C LEU A 271 -22.46 40.51 -7.41
N GLU A 272 -21.69 40.76 -6.35
CA GLU A 272 -21.90 41.83 -5.39
C GLU A 272 -21.79 43.21 -6.07
N LEU A 273 -20.78 43.43 -6.85
CA LEU A 273 -20.58 44.66 -7.62
C LEU A 273 -21.74 44.87 -8.64
N GLY A 274 -22.10 43.80 -9.34
CA GLY A 274 -23.24 43.84 -10.28
C GLY A 274 -24.56 44.23 -9.57
N GLN A 275 -24.83 43.66 -8.41
CA GLN A 275 -26.03 44.01 -7.61
C GLN A 275 -25.98 45.47 -7.12
N LYS A 276 -24.82 45.96 -6.69
CA LYS A 276 -24.66 47.38 -6.30
C LYS A 276 -24.93 48.33 -7.45
N ARG A 277 -24.37 48.05 -8.65
CA ARG A 277 -24.66 48.86 -9.85
C ARG A 277 -26.14 48.88 -10.24
N VAL A 278 -26.80 47.73 -10.22
CA VAL A 278 -28.22 47.63 -10.51
C VAL A 278 -29.08 48.43 -9.49
N ASN A 279 -28.75 48.28 -8.20
CA ASN A 279 -29.49 49.00 -7.14
C ASN A 279 -29.27 50.54 -7.25
N GLU A 280 -28.07 50.96 -7.59
CA GLU A 280 -27.78 52.37 -7.82
C GLU A 280 -28.53 52.94 -9.03
N LEU A 281 -28.57 52.21 -10.13
CA LEU A 281 -29.39 52.58 -11.30
C LEU A 281 -30.87 52.70 -10.94
N ILE A 282 -31.44 51.76 -10.19
CA ILE A 282 -32.82 51.79 -9.74
C ILE A 282 -33.09 53.11 -8.95
N LEU A 283 -32.20 53.45 -8.02
CA LEU A 283 -32.35 54.65 -7.22
C LEU A 283 -32.24 55.92 -8.06
N LEU A 284 -31.33 55.99 -9.01
CA LEU A 284 -31.20 57.16 -9.89
C LEU A 284 -32.40 57.34 -10.81
N LEU A 285 -32.90 56.23 -11.43
CA LEU A 285 -34.10 56.27 -12.27
C LEU A 285 -35.36 56.64 -11.48
N ALA A 286 -35.47 56.14 -10.25
CA ALA A 286 -36.60 56.49 -9.37
C ALA A 286 -36.59 57.97 -9.00
N ARG A 287 -35.41 58.52 -8.66
CA ARG A 287 -35.27 59.98 -8.36
C ARG A 287 -35.51 60.84 -9.57
N ALA A 288 -35.17 60.38 -10.76
CA ALA A 288 -35.46 61.11 -12.02
C ALA A 288 -36.87 60.94 -12.54
N GLY A 289 -37.75 60.17 -11.86
CA GLY A 289 -39.11 59.92 -12.30
C GLY A 289 -39.25 59.03 -13.54
N ARG A 290 -38.17 58.34 -13.92
CA ARG A 290 -38.07 57.55 -15.17
C ARG A 290 -38.52 56.08 -14.95
N THR A 291 -39.75 55.90 -14.46
CA THR A 291 -40.31 54.58 -14.13
C THR A 291 -40.42 53.63 -15.33
N GLN A 292 -40.70 54.17 -16.55
CA GLN A 292 -40.76 53.40 -17.78
C GLN A 292 -39.39 52.78 -18.13
N ASP A 293 -38.30 53.53 -17.92
CA ASP A 293 -36.94 53.06 -18.16
C ASP A 293 -36.51 52.00 -17.15
N LEU A 294 -36.96 52.10 -15.91
CA LEU A 294 -36.71 51.09 -14.88
C LEU A 294 -37.38 49.75 -15.25
N ILE A 295 -38.64 49.76 -15.74
CA ILE A 295 -39.36 48.55 -16.16
C ILE A 295 -38.66 47.93 -17.37
N ARG A 296 -38.24 48.75 -18.34
CA ARG A 296 -37.54 48.29 -19.54
C ARG A 296 -36.18 47.72 -19.23
N ALA A 297 -35.38 48.36 -18.40
CA ALA A 297 -34.06 47.92 -18.00
C ALA A 297 -34.09 46.58 -17.25
N ALA A 298 -35.15 46.26 -16.54
CA ALA A 298 -35.33 44.98 -15.83
C ALA A 298 -35.47 43.78 -16.81
N GLY A 299 -35.95 43.99 -18.03
CA GLY A 299 -36.16 42.95 -19.05
C GLY A 299 -35.19 43.04 -20.25
N ASP A 300 -34.50 44.13 -20.42
CA ASP A 300 -33.60 44.41 -21.58
C ASP A 300 -32.19 44.76 -21.09
N ARG A 301 -31.28 43.81 -21.18
CA ARG A 301 -29.91 43.95 -20.68
C ARG A 301 -29.09 44.98 -21.53
N GLU A 302 -29.32 45.06 -22.83
CA GLU A 302 -28.61 46.05 -23.66
C GLU A 302 -29.07 47.47 -23.31
N TYR A 303 -30.35 47.64 -22.99
CA TYR A 303 -30.88 48.91 -22.54
C TYR A 303 -30.35 49.27 -21.14
N GLN A 304 -30.23 48.30 -20.27
CA GLN A 304 -29.66 48.49 -18.93
C GLN A 304 -28.18 48.92 -19.02
N GLU A 305 -27.35 48.33 -19.91
CA GLU A 305 -25.95 48.76 -20.10
C GLU A 305 -25.88 50.21 -20.61
N LYS A 306 -26.74 50.62 -21.53
CA LYS A 306 -26.80 52.01 -22.01
C LYS A 306 -27.14 52.99 -20.84
N LEU A 307 -28.02 52.59 -19.96
CA LEU A 307 -28.31 53.38 -18.77
C LEU A 307 -27.16 53.47 -17.77
N PHE A 308 -26.39 52.37 -17.62
CA PHE A 308 -25.17 52.42 -16.83
C PHE A 308 -24.17 53.46 -17.39
N GLU A 309 -23.99 53.48 -18.71
CA GLU A 309 -23.15 54.47 -19.36
C GLU A 309 -23.71 55.90 -19.23
N GLU A 310 -25.03 56.09 -19.39
CA GLU A 310 -25.70 57.38 -19.25
C GLU A 310 -25.52 57.99 -17.86
N PHE A 311 -25.61 57.16 -16.81
CA PHE A 311 -25.51 57.60 -15.38
C PHE A 311 -24.08 57.50 -14.85
N GLY A 312 -23.13 56.97 -15.60
CA GLY A 312 -21.72 56.83 -15.21
C GLY A 312 -21.46 55.85 -14.08
N ILE A 313 -22.19 54.73 -14.01
CA ILE A 313 -22.15 53.71 -12.97
C ILE A 313 -21.82 52.33 -13.58
#